data_3288336365ad40aed05cea56f02336c9
#
_entry.id   3288336365ad40aed05cea56f02336c9
#
_cell.length_a   1.000
_cell.length_b   1.000
_cell.length_c   1.000
_cell.angle_alpha   90.00
_cell.angle_beta   90.00
_cell.angle_gamma   90.00
#
_symmetry.space_group_name_H-M   'P 1'
#
loop_
_entity.id
_entity.type
_entity.pdbx_description
1 polymer ?
#
loop_
_entity_poly.entity_id
_entity_poly.type
_entity_poly.pdbx_seq_one_letter_code
_entity_poly.pdbx_strand_id
1 'polypeptide(L)' 'MNLIASFVKTRRKQLKLTQEEFASRAGVALTVVRKIEQGKENLSLAKVNQVLKMFGQVLAPVRDNQS' A
#
# COMPACT_ATOMS: atom_id res chain seq x y z
N MET A 1 -14.19 -0.68 -4.22
CA MET A 1 -13.21 -0.03 -3.34
C MET A 1 -12.02 -0.96 -3.13
N ASN A 2 -10.82 -0.43 -3.24
CA ASN A 2 -9.61 -1.22 -3.05
C ASN A 2 -9.17 -1.15 -1.58
N LEU A 3 -9.20 -2.30 -0.89
CA LEU A 3 -8.88 -2.37 0.53
C LEU A 3 -7.42 -1.98 0.83
N ILE A 4 -6.52 -2.34 -0.08
CA ILE A 4 -5.09 -2.01 0.08
C ILE A 4 -4.90 -0.50 0.00
N ALA A 5 -5.54 0.14 -0.97
CA ALA A 5 -5.46 1.59 -1.15
C ALA A 5 -5.92 2.33 0.10
N SER A 6 -7.09 1.95 0.62
CA SER A 6 -7.65 2.54 1.82
C SER A 6 -6.78 2.30 3.04
N PHE A 7 -6.28 1.07 3.20
CA PHE A 7 -5.44 0.70 4.32
C PHE A 7 -4.15 1.53 4.34
N VAL A 8 -3.44 1.57 3.22
CA VAL A 8 -2.16 2.28 3.13
C VAL A 8 -2.36 3.78 3.37
N LYS A 9 -3.36 4.37 2.72
CA LYS A 9 -3.63 5.79 2.86
C LYS A 9 -3.98 6.16 4.30
N THR A 10 -4.85 5.37 4.94
CA THR A 10 -5.26 5.62 6.32
C THR A 10 -4.07 5.52 7.28
N ARG A 11 -3.27 4.46 7.14
CA ARG A 11 -2.12 4.28 8.01
C ARG A 11 -1.08 5.37 7.80
N ARG A 12 -0.84 5.74 6.54
CA ARG A 12 0.09 6.82 6.25
C ARG A 12 -0.34 8.13 6.93
N LYS A 13 -1.63 8.45 6.84
CA LYS A 13 -2.16 9.67 7.47
C LYS A 13 -2.09 9.62 8.99
N GLN A 14 -2.31 8.44 9.58
CA GLN A 14 -2.16 8.27 11.02
C GLN A 14 -0.74 8.56 11.48
N LEU A 15 0.25 8.23 10.64
CA LEU A 15 1.65 8.53 10.92
C LEU A 15 2.02 9.98 10.61
N LYS A 16 1.08 10.76 10.05
CA LYS A 16 1.28 12.16 9.66
C LYS A 16 2.40 12.33 8.64
N LEU A 17 2.50 11.39 7.70
CA LEU A 17 3.52 11.41 6.66
C LEU A 17 2.92 11.82 5.33
N THR A 18 3.67 12.60 4.55
CA THR A 18 3.33 12.82 3.14
C THR A 18 3.61 11.52 2.36
N GLN A 19 3.09 11.44 1.14
CA GLN A 19 3.39 10.30 0.28
C GLN A 19 4.88 10.16 0.04
N GLU A 20 5.58 11.28 -0.15
CA GLU A 20 7.04 11.29 -0.36
C GLU A 20 7.80 10.75 0.85
N GLU A 21 7.44 11.24 2.03
CA GLU A 21 8.07 10.78 3.27
C GLU A 21 7.83 9.30 3.49
N PHE A 22 6.61 8.84 3.24
CA PHE A 22 6.26 7.45 3.39
C PHE A 22 7.02 6.56 2.42
N ALA A 23 7.10 6.96 1.15
CA ALA A 23 7.86 6.22 0.13
C ALA A 23 9.32 6.08 0.53
N SER A 24 9.91 7.17 1.02
CA SER A 24 11.30 7.16 1.47
C SER A 24 11.52 6.16 2.61
N ARG A 25 10.63 6.14 3.58
CA ARG A 25 10.74 5.22 4.73
C ARG A 25 10.50 3.77 4.33
N ALA A 26 9.59 3.53 3.40
CA ALA A 26 9.31 2.18 2.91
C ALA A 26 10.38 1.68 1.94
N GLY A 27 11.23 2.57 1.44
CA GLY A 27 12.27 2.20 0.48
C GLY A 27 11.73 1.92 -0.92
N VAL A 28 10.64 2.59 -1.30
CA VAL A 28 10.04 2.46 -2.64
C VAL A 28 9.95 3.82 -3.31
N ALA A 29 9.77 3.81 -4.63
CA ALA A 29 9.57 5.07 -5.37
C ALA A 29 8.23 5.70 -4.99
N LEU A 30 8.17 7.02 -5.06
CA LEU A 30 6.94 7.77 -4.81
C LEU A 30 5.79 7.29 -5.68
N THR A 31 6.08 6.96 -6.95
CA THR A 31 5.06 6.46 -7.89
C THR A 31 4.41 5.18 -7.39
N VAL A 32 5.14 4.34 -6.67
CA VAL A 32 4.58 3.10 -6.10
C VAL A 32 3.51 3.45 -5.06
N VAL A 33 3.82 4.38 -4.15
CA VAL A 33 2.85 4.81 -3.13
C VAL A 33 1.61 5.44 -3.79
N ARG A 34 1.82 6.30 -4.76
CA ARG A 34 0.72 6.95 -5.48
C ARG A 34 -0.19 5.94 -6.16
N LYS A 35 0.39 4.97 -6.86
CA LYS A 35 -0.38 3.93 -7.55
C LYS A 35 -1.17 3.08 -6.58
N ILE A 36 -0.55 2.70 -5.45
CA ILE A 36 -1.25 1.92 -4.42
C ILE A 36 -2.47 2.69 -3.92
N GLU A 37 -2.28 3.95 -3.56
CA GLU A 37 -3.38 4.76 -2.99
C GLU A 37 -4.45 5.11 -4.02
N GLN A 38 -4.11 5.09 -5.30
CA GLN A 38 -5.08 5.27 -6.38
C GLN A 38 -5.83 3.99 -6.72
N GLY A 39 -5.47 2.88 -6.12
CA GLY A 39 -6.12 1.60 -6.39
C GLY A 39 -5.71 0.96 -7.70
N LYS A 40 -4.55 1.33 -8.24
CA LYS A 40 -4.05 0.71 -9.46
C LYS A 40 -3.69 -0.75 -9.22
N GLU A 41 -3.89 -1.59 -10.23
CA GLU A 41 -3.65 -3.03 -10.11
C GLU A 41 -2.36 -3.49 -10.79
N ASN A 42 -1.76 -2.66 -11.64
CA ASN A 42 -0.55 -3.00 -12.37
C ASN A 42 0.70 -2.72 -11.54
N LEU A 43 0.78 -3.35 -10.36
CA LEU A 43 1.87 -3.16 -9.42
C LEU A 43 2.59 -4.48 -9.15
N SER A 44 3.88 -4.38 -8.88
CA SER A 44 4.66 -5.53 -8.44
C SER A 44 4.19 -5.96 -7.05
N LEU A 45 3.91 -7.24 -6.88
CA LEU A 45 3.55 -7.79 -5.56
C LEU A 45 4.65 -7.54 -4.55
N ALA A 46 5.92 -7.64 -4.98
CA ALA A 46 7.06 -7.40 -4.10
C ALA A 46 7.07 -5.96 -3.58
N LYS A 47 6.78 -4.99 -4.43
CA LYS A 47 6.75 -3.59 -4.02
C LYS A 47 5.58 -3.30 -3.08
N VAL A 48 4.42 -3.89 -3.34
CA VAL A 48 3.26 -3.74 -2.46
C VAL A 48 3.57 -4.34 -1.09
N ASN A 49 4.15 -5.54 -1.06
CA ASN A 49 4.55 -6.17 0.20
C ASN A 49 5.58 -5.33 0.95
N GLN A 50 6.50 -4.70 0.24
CA GLN A 50 7.50 -3.84 0.86
C GLN A 50 6.85 -2.66 1.59
N VAL A 51 5.81 -2.08 1.00
CA VAL A 51 5.02 -1.01 1.63
C VAL A 51 4.25 -1.56 2.83
N LEU A 52 3.57 -2.70 2.67
CA LEU A 52 2.77 -3.30 3.73
C LEU A 52 3.61 -3.70 4.94
N LYS A 53 4.87 -4.06 4.73
CA LYS A 53 5.79 -4.41 5.83
C LYS A 53 5.95 -3.28 6.84
N MET A 54 5.75 -2.04 6.42
CA MET A 54 5.79 -0.90 7.34
C MET A 54 4.79 -1.06 8.49
N PHE A 55 3.73 -1.83 8.26
CA PHE A 55 2.65 -2.04 9.22
C PHE A 55 2.54 -3.49 9.69
N GLY A 56 3.58 -4.29 9.42
CA GLY A 56 3.57 -5.70 9.78
C GLY A 56 2.59 -6.54 8.98
N GLN A 57 2.27 -6.11 7.76
CA GLN A 57 1.29 -6.78 6.91
C GLN A 57 1.95 -7.33 5.65
N VAL A 58 1.32 -8.29 5.03
CA VAL A 58 1.72 -8.84 3.73
C VAL A 58 0.47 -9.16 2.92
N LEU A 59 0.65 -9.26 1.60
CA LEU A 59 -0.41 -9.76 0.73
C LEU A 59 -0.59 -11.26 0.97
N ALA A 60 -1.83 -11.71 0.98
CA ALA A 60 -2.14 -13.12 1.14
C ALA A 60 -3.46 -13.42 0.41
N PRO A 61 -3.62 -14.64 -0.10
CA PRO A 61 -4.89 -15.02 -0.69
C PRO A 61 -5.97 -15.11 0.41
N VAL A 62 -7.15 -14.63 0.08
CA VAL A 62 -8.30 -14.72 0.98
C VAL A 62 -9.45 -15.30 0.19
N ARG A 63 -10.44 -15.84 0.90
CA ARG A 63 -11.62 -16.37 0.23
C ARG A 63 -12.35 -15.24 -0.48
N ASP A 64 -12.71 -15.51 -1.73
CA ASP A 64 -13.54 -14.59 -2.50
C ASP A 64 -15.01 -14.82 -2.12
N ASN A 65 -15.61 -13.83 -1.47
CA ASN A 65 -16.99 -13.87 -1.04
C ASN A 65 -17.93 -13.16 -2.00
N GLN A 66 -17.44 -12.73 -3.14
CA GLN A 66 -18.22 -12.07 -4.16
C GLN A 66 -18.71 -13.09 -5.16
N SER A 67 -19.72 -13.78 -4.83
CA SER A 67 -20.30 -14.74 -5.77
C SER A 67 -21.46 -14.12 -6.51
#